data_ef3a371d2b447581c10159b0927875a6
#
_entry.id   ef3a371d2b447581c10159b0927875a6
#
_cell.length_a   1.000
_cell.length_b   1.000
_cell.length_c   1.000
_cell.angle_alpha   90.00
_cell.angle_beta   90.00
_cell.angle_gamma   90.00
#
_symmetry.space_group_name_H-M   'P 1'
#
loop_
_entity.id
_entity.type
_entity.pdbx_description
1 polymer ?
#
loop_
_entity_poly.entity_id
_entity_poly.type
_entity_poly.pdbx_seq_one_letter_code
_entity_poly.pdbx_strand_id
1 'polypeptide(L)' 'MANLKLTTVKVIKKLYDEDFKIITIQGGLNFQRLVNRTLDLYTKNEEFRKQLNEYTTLQISGSQF' A
#
# COMPACT_ATOMS: atom_id res chain seq x y z
N MET A 1 -21.46 -1.14 -10.08
CA MET A 1 -20.62 -0.03 -9.55
C MET A 1 -20.19 -0.34 -8.13
N ALA A 2 -18.94 -0.10 -7.83
CA ALA A 2 -18.42 -0.43 -6.49
C ALA A 2 -18.91 0.57 -5.45
N ASN A 3 -19.33 0.05 -4.30
CA ASN A 3 -19.64 0.89 -3.16
C ASN A 3 -18.34 1.29 -2.46
N LEU A 4 -18.21 2.57 -2.15
CA LEU A 4 -17.03 3.09 -1.50
C LEU A 4 -17.29 3.23 -0.01
N LYS A 5 -16.27 2.89 0.78
CA LYS A 5 -16.30 3.02 2.23
C LYS A 5 -15.10 3.82 2.69
N LEU A 6 -15.34 4.78 3.57
CA LEU A 6 -14.25 5.54 4.15
C LEU A 6 -13.64 4.73 5.31
N THR A 7 -12.33 4.52 5.26
CA THR A 7 -11.61 3.82 6.31
C THR A 7 -10.46 4.67 6.81
N THR A 8 -10.02 4.41 8.04
CA THR A 8 -8.88 5.09 8.64
C THR A 8 -7.70 4.12 8.70
N VAL A 9 -6.57 4.52 8.10
CA VAL A 9 -5.36 3.71 8.09
C VAL A 9 -4.20 4.56 8.61
N LYS A 10 -3.43 4.00 9.53
CA LYS A 10 -2.20 4.63 9.98
C LYS A 10 -1.07 4.22 9.05
N VAL A 11 -0.30 5.18 8.58
CA VAL A 11 0.81 4.91 7.67
C VAL A 11 2.12 5.36 8.32
N ILE A 12 3.22 4.77 7.87
CA ILE A 12 4.54 5.20 8.30
C ILE A 12 4.82 6.52 7.58
N LYS A 13 5.05 7.57 8.36
CA LYS A 13 5.15 8.93 7.84
C LYS A 13 6.19 9.06 6.74
N LYS A 14 7.38 8.51 6.93
CA LYS A 14 8.45 8.61 5.94
C LYS A 14 8.07 7.94 4.64
N LEU A 15 7.46 6.77 4.71
CA LEU A 15 7.03 6.05 3.50
C LEU A 15 5.96 6.80 2.75
N TYR A 16 5.00 7.38 3.46
CA TYR A 16 3.90 8.08 2.83
C TYR A 16 4.28 9.48 2.35
N ASP A 17 4.88 10.29 3.23
CA ASP A 17 5.12 11.70 2.93
C ASP A 17 6.31 11.91 1.99
N GLU A 18 7.28 11.01 2.00
CA GLU A 18 8.49 11.17 1.20
C GLU A 18 8.57 10.13 0.09
N ASP A 19 8.77 8.86 0.45
CA ASP A 19 9.07 7.82 -0.53
C ASP A 19 7.94 7.61 -1.54
N PHE A 20 6.71 7.48 -1.04
CA PHE A 20 5.56 7.26 -1.92
C PHE A 20 5.33 8.45 -2.84
N LYS A 21 5.38 9.66 -2.31
CA LYS A 21 5.11 10.86 -3.10
C LYS A 21 6.15 11.07 -4.19
N ILE A 22 7.41 10.82 -3.88
CA ILE A 22 8.49 10.95 -4.87
C ILE A 22 8.26 9.98 -6.04
N ILE A 23 7.94 8.73 -5.73
CA ILE A 23 7.76 7.71 -6.75
C ILE A 23 6.51 7.97 -7.60
N THR A 24 5.46 8.52 -7.01
CA THR A 24 4.19 8.68 -7.70
C THR A 24 4.04 10.01 -8.44
N ILE A 25 4.99 10.93 -8.31
CA ILE A 25 4.92 12.24 -8.97
C ILE A 25 4.65 12.10 -10.47
N GLN A 26 5.30 11.16 -11.14
CA GLN A 26 5.15 10.98 -12.58
C GLN A 26 4.20 9.85 -12.94
N GLY A 27 3.85 9.02 -11.99
CA GLY A 27 3.03 7.84 -12.26
C GLY A 27 1.53 8.06 -12.21
N GLY A 28 1.09 9.20 -11.68
CA GLY A 28 -0.34 9.49 -11.56
C GLY A 28 -1.08 8.61 -10.56
N LEU A 29 -0.34 7.83 -9.76
CA LEU A 29 -0.95 6.98 -8.75
C LEU A 29 -1.12 7.77 -7.47
N ASN A 30 -2.33 7.76 -6.90
CA ASN A 30 -2.55 8.34 -5.59
C ASN A 30 -2.74 7.22 -4.56
N PHE A 31 -2.81 7.59 -3.28
CA PHE A 31 -2.89 6.62 -2.21
C PHE A 31 -4.18 5.78 -2.28
N GLN A 32 -5.28 6.41 -2.62
CA GLN A 32 -6.55 5.69 -2.75
C GLN A 32 -6.48 4.63 -3.85
N ARG A 33 -5.88 4.97 -4.98
CA ARG A 33 -5.70 4.01 -6.07
C ARG A 33 -4.76 2.88 -5.67
N LEU A 34 -3.68 3.21 -4.97
CA LEU A 34 -2.76 2.20 -4.48
C LEU A 34 -3.47 1.21 -3.57
N VAL A 35 -4.22 1.72 -2.60
CA VAL A 35 -4.92 0.87 -1.65
C VAL A 35 -5.92 -0.04 -2.36
N ASN A 36 -6.75 0.53 -3.24
CA ASN A 36 -7.76 -0.26 -3.93
C ASN A 36 -7.16 -1.30 -4.86
N ARG A 37 -6.11 -0.94 -5.60
CA ARG A 37 -5.43 -1.88 -6.48
C ARG A 37 -4.74 -2.98 -5.69
N THR A 38 -4.15 -2.63 -4.55
CA THR A 38 -3.51 -3.61 -3.67
C THR A 38 -4.54 -4.58 -3.09
N LEU A 39 -5.69 -4.06 -2.66
CA LEU A 39 -6.75 -4.92 -2.16
C LEU A 39 -7.24 -5.88 -3.25
N ASP A 40 -7.40 -5.39 -4.46
CA ASP A 40 -7.83 -6.21 -5.57
C ASP A 40 -6.82 -7.31 -5.87
N LEU A 41 -5.55 -6.95 -5.99
CA LEU A 41 -4.49 -7.92 -6.23
C LEU A 41 -4.37 -8.93 -5.10
N TYR A 42 -4.44 -8.47 -3.85
CA TYR A 42 -4.30 -9.35 -2.70
C TYR A 42 -5.41 -10.39 -2.65
N THR A 43 -6.62 -10.01 -3.02
CA THR A 43 -7.76 -10.92 -2.96
C THR A 43 -7.83 -11.88 -4.15
N LYS A 44 -7.31 -11.48 -5.30
CA LYS A 44 -7.46 -12.25 -6.54
C LYS A 44 -6.19 -12.92 -7.02
N ASN A 45 -5.02 -12.40 -6.66
CA ASN A 45 -3.74 -12.91 -7.14
C ASN A 45 -3.01 -13.62 -6.02
N GLU A 46 -2.97 -14.94 -6.10
CA GLU A 46 -2.36 -15.78 -5.06
C GLU A 46 -0.86 -15.53 -4.91
N GLU A 47 -0.17 -15.32 -6.01
CA GLU A 47 1.25 -15.02 -6.02
C GLU A 47 1.56 -13.71 -5.29
N PHE A 48 0.78 -12.67 -5.60
CA PHE A 48 0.95 -11.37 -4.97
C PHE A 48 0.67 -11.46 -3.47
N ARG A 49 -0.37 -12.20 -3.10
CA ARG A 49 -0.73 -12.39 -1.68
C ARG A 49 0.41 -13.07 -0.93
N LYS A 50 1.00 -14.09 -1.54
CA LYS A 50 2.12 -14.80 -0.93
C LYS A 50 3.32 -13.86 -0.74
N GLN A 51 3.67 -13.11 -1.78
CA GLN A 51 4.79 -12.17 -1.70
C GLN A 51 4.55 -11.12 -0.61
N LEU A 52 3.35 -10.58 -0.54
CA LEU A 52 3.03 -9.55 0.44
C LEU A 52 3.05 -10.11 1.86
N ASN A 53 2.53 -11.32 2.06
CA ASN A 53 2.53 -11.95 3.38
C ASN A 53 3.94 -12.30 3.85
N GLU A 54 4.84 -12.60 2.93
CA GLU A 54 6.23 -12.90 3.24
C GLU A 54 7.09 -11.66 3.38
N TYR A 55 6.57 -10.50 2.98
CA TYR A 55 7.30 -9.23 3.08
C TYR A 55 7.17 -8.70 4.50
N THR A 56 8.05 -9.17 5.37
CA THR A 56 8.01 -8.80 6.79
C THR A 56 9.15 -7.88 7.19
N THR A 57 10.14 -7.68 6.30
CA THR A 57 11.30 -6.86 6.61
C THR A 57 11.10 -5.45 6.07
N LEU A 58 10.69 -4.54 6.94
CA LEU A 58 10.65 -3.13 6.62
C LEU A 58 11.94 -2.48 7.12
N GLN A 59 12.51 -1.58 6.32
CA GLN A 59 13.77 -0.92 6.67
C GLN A 59 13.53 0.31 7.53
N ILE A 60 12.65 0.13 8.52
CA ILE A 60 12.32 1.17 9.47
C ILE A 60 12.37 0.58 10.86
N SER A 61 13.19 1.18 11.72
CA SER A 61 13.41 0.71 13.07
C SER A 61 12.11 0.68 13.87
N GLY A 62 11.90 -0.40 14.61
CA GLY A 62 10.74 -0.55 15.45
C GLY A 62 9.44 -0.85 14.72
N SER A 63 9.53 -1.13 13.44
CA SER A 63 8.34 -1.40 12.64
C SER A 63 7.74 -2.76 12.95
N GLN A 64 6.42 -2.79 13.12
CA GLN A 64 5.64 -4.03 13.23
C GLN A 64 4.69 -4.17 12.06
N PHE A 65 4.89 -3.37 11.05
CA PHE A 65 3.98 -3.29 9.90
C PHE A 65 4.26 -4.29 8.79
#